data_4f6662e95f4b5a1311b213166a43dd62
#
_entry.id   4f6662e95f4b5a1311b213166a43dd62
#
_cell.length_a   1.000
_cell.length_b   1.000
_cell.length_c   1.000
_cell.angle_alpha   90.00
_cell.angle_beta   90.00
_cell.angle_gamma   90.00
#
_symmetry.space_group_name_H-M   'P 1'
#
loop_
_entity.id
_entity.type
_entity.pdbx_description
1 polymer ?
#
loop_
_entity_poly.entity_id
_entity_poly.type
_entity_poly.pdbx_seq_one_letter_code
_entity_poly.pdbx_strand_id
1 'polypeptide(L)'
;MIREAIIVDNDLDAAIEKGCAELGVAREDCNVEVLERAKKGLFGKIKTGAKVRVYVEEEESKLMLAKVYLMDVLEQLGIESANLLVEEKEDFAIINIEGDNLGTIIGRRGETLDALQYLTSLVCNRAKGDYYKITLDCCNYRSKREETLRELAVKISKQVIKTGRNSVLEPMNPYERRIIHSALQGNKFVETVSEGEEPYRHVCLLYTSPSPR
;
A
#
# COMPACT_ATOMS: atom_id res chain seq x y z
N MET A 1 -7.83 16.48 5.24
CA MET A 1 -8.39 17.68 4.53
C MET A 1 -8.90 18.64 5.61
N ILE A 2 -8.71 19.97 5.46
CA ILE A 2 -9.24 20.92 6.45
C ILE A 2 -10.57 21.42 5.90
N ARG A 3 -11.67 21.18 6.64
CA ARG A 3 -12.95 21.85 6.41
C ARG A 3 -13.03 23.04 7.35
N GLU A 4 -13.31 24.23 6.86
CA GLU A 4 -13.35 25.45 7.65
C GLU A 4 -14.57 26.32 7.35
N ALA A 5 -15.03 27.04 8.36
CA ALA A 5 -16.05 28.07 8.25
C ALA A 5 -15.54 29.34 8.96
N ILE A 6 -15.72 30.50 8.33
CA ILE A 6 -15.36 31.80 8.90
C ILE A 6 -16.64 32.56 9.22
N ILE A 7 -16.91 32.70 10.50
CA ILE A 7 -18.14 33.33 11.03
C ILE A 7 -17.84 34.66 11.67
N VAL A 8 -18.74 35.61 11.45
CA VAL A 8 -18.73 36.92 12.13
C VAL A 8 -20.02 37.04 12.93
N ASP A 9 -19.89 37.20 14.24
CA ASP A 9 -21.02 37.45 15.14
C ASP A 9 -20.68 38.47 16.22
N ASN A 10 -21.69 39.02 16.85
CA ASN A 10 -21.52 39.99 17.93
C ASN A 10 -20.98 39.34 19.22
N ASP A 11 -21.20 38.05 19.39
CA ASP A 11 -20.71 37.23 20.49
C ASP A 11 -19.80 36.10 19.98
N LEU A 12 -18.74 35.86 20.74
CA LEU A 12 -17.71 34.88 20.37
C LEU A 12 -18.28 33.46 20.41
N ASP A 13 -19.02 33.12 21.45
CA ASP A 13 -19.57 31.78 21.63
C ASP A 13 -20.64 31.48 20.56
N ALA A 14 -21.49 32.46 20.26
CA ALA A 14 -22.48 32.34 19.18
C ALA A 14 -21.82 32.18 17.81
N ALA A 15 -20.69 32.84 17.55
CA ALA A 15 -19.93 32.66 16.32
C ALA A 15 -19.36 31.24 16.20
N ILE A 16 -18.84 30.70 17.29
CA ILE A 16 -18.30 29.31 17.32
C ILE A 16 -19.42 28.29 17.09
N GLU A 17 -20.57 28.43 17.79
CA GLU A 17 -21.70 27.50 17.64
C GLU A 17 -22.25 27.51 16.19
N LYS A 18 -22.33 28.68 15.55
CA LYS A 18 -22.73 28.79 14.14
C LYS A 18 -21.72 28.12 13.21
N GLY A 19 -20.42 28.28 13.47
CA GLY A 19 -19.37 27.62 12.68
C GLY A 19 -19.41 26.10 12.83
N CYS A 20 -19.60 25.59 14.03
CA CYS A 20 -19.76 24.15 14.27
C CYS A 20 -21.02 23.60 13.57
N ALA A 21 -22.16 24.34 13.65
CA ALA A 21 -23.40 23.95 12.97
C ALA A 21 -23.24 23.93 11.43
N GLU A 22 -22.54 24.91 10.86
CA GLU A 22 -22.26 24.97 9.43
C GLU A 22 -21.37 23.81 8.96
N LEU A 23 -20.40 23.39 9.79
CA LEU A 23 -19.55 22.24 9.52
C LEU A 23 -20.21 20.89 9.86
N GLY A 24 -21.33 20.91 10.60
CA GLY A 24 -22.06 19.72 11.02
C GLY A 24 -21.32 18.88 12.07
N VAL A 25 -20.51 19.52 12.93
CA VAL A 25 -19.68 18.88 13.96
C VAL A 25 -19.99 19.37 15.36
N ALA A 26 -19.69 18.58 16.38
CA ALA A 26 -19.78 19.00 17.76
C ALA A 26 -18.66 20.01 18.12
N ARG A 27 -18.92 20.88 19.12
CA ARG A 27 -17.91 21.87 19.55
C ARG A 27 -16.62 21.24 20.06
N GLU A 28 -16.69 20.01 20.57
CA GLU A 28 -15.56 19.26 21.11
C GLU A 28 -14.62 18.74 20.01
N ASP A 29 -15.17 18.56 18.79
CA ASP A 29 -14.46 17.99 17.63
C ASP A 29 -13.91 19.07 16.69
N CYS A 30 -14.09 20.36 17.00
CA CYS A 30 -13.61 21.46 16.17
C CYS A 30 -12.49 22.26 16.82
N ASN A 31 -11.57 22.75 15.98
CA ASN A 31 -10.56 23.73 16.36
C ASN A 31 -11.08 25.15 16.08
N VAL A 32 -10.75 26.08 16.96
CA VAL A 32 -11.22 27.48 16.87
C VAL A 32 -10.06 28.43 16.89
N GLU A 33 -9.99 29.28 15.90
CA GLU A 33 -9.02 30.39 15.81
C GLU A 33 -9.78 31.72 15.78
N VAL A 34 -9.50 32.59 16.77
CA VAL A 34 -10.12 33.92 16.84
C VAL A 34 -9.31 34.88 15.97
N LEU A 35 -9.85 35.24 14.80
CA LEU A 35 -9.21 36.15 13.87
C LEU A 35 -9.34 37.61 14.32
N GLU A 36 -10.55 38.01 14.80
CA GLU A 36 -10.79 39.34 15.31
C GLU A 36 -11.70 39.28 16.53
N ARG A 37 -11.39 40.05 17.58
CA ARG A 37 -12.26 40.18 18.76
C ARG A 37 -13.30 41.28 18.58
N ALA A 38 -14.51 41.07 19.10
CA ALA A 38 -15.53 42.09 19.10
C ALA A 38 -15.05 43.38 19.80
N LYS A 39 -15.21 44.55 19.15
CA LYS A 39 -14.87 45.85 19.72
C LYS A 39 -16.12 46.57 20.15
N LYS A 40 -16.19 46.94 21.44
CA LYS A 40 -17.29 47.79 21.99
C LYS A 40 -16.94 49.25 21.75
N GLY A 41 -17.92 50.00 21.23
CA GLY A 41 -17.84 51.46 21.08
C GLY A 41 -18.12 52.20 22.38
N LEU A 42 -17.97 53.56 22.38
CA LEU A 42 -18.03 54.42 23.55
C LEU A 42 -19.38 54.40 24.33
N PHE A 43 -20.44 53.88 23.72
CA PHE A 43 -21.80 53.76 24.33
C PHE A 43 -22.24 52.30 24.47
N GLY A 44 -21.32 51.34 24.58
CA GLY A 44 -21.60 49.92 24.81
C GLY A 44 -22.20 49.18 23.60
N LYS A 45 -22.38 49.85 22.44
CA LYS A 45 -22.78 49.21 21.17
C LYS A 45 -21.60 48.55 20.53
N ILE A 46 -21.78 47.29 20.07
CA ILE A 46 -20.74 46.55 19.35
C ILE A 46 -20.47 47.25 18.02
N LYS A 47 -19.25 47.71 17.80
CA LYS A 47 -18.81 48.40 16.59
C LYS A 47 -18.33 47.43 15.50
N THR A 48 -17.71 46.30 15.92
CA THR A 48 -17.28 45.23 15.06
C THR A 48 -17.53 43.91 15.79
N GLY A 49 -18.12 42.92 15.12
CA GLY A 49 -18.33 41.59 15.65
C GLY A 49 -17.02 40.82 15.82
N ALA A 50 -17.07 39.73 16.57
CA ALA A 50 -15.98 38.76 16.61
C ALA A 50 -15.94 37.97 15.30
N LYS A 51 -14.75 37.81 14.72
CA LYS A 51 -14.52 36.97 13.55
C LYS A 51 -13.75 35.72 13.97
N VAL A 52 -14.35 34.57 13.76
CA VAL A 52 -13.78 33.28 14.14
C VAL A 52 -13.64 32.39 12.94
N ARG A 53 -12.56 31.66 12.89
CA ARG A 53 -12.34 30.54 11.99
C ARG A 53 -12.55 29.26 12.80
N VAL A 54 -13.58 28.50 12.45
CA VAL A 54 -13.83 27.17 13.00
C VAL A 54 -13.37 26.18 11.94
N TYR A 55 -12.54 25.22 12.33
CA TYR A 55 -12.05 24.22 11.37
C TYR A 55 -11.94 22.84 12.02
N VAL A 56 -12.14 21.84 11.19
CA VAL A 56 -11.96 20.41 11.54
C VAL A 56 -10.84 19.87 10.69
N GLU A 57 -9.84 19.30 11.33
CA GLU A 57 -8.83 18.50 10.66
C GLU A 57 -9.41 17.09 10.53
N GLU A 58 -10.02 16.79 9.38
CA GLU A 58 -10.35 15.41 9.07
C GLU A 58 -9.03 14.65 8.90
N GLU A 59 -8.76 13.71 9.80
CA GLU A 59 -7.65 12.77 9.61
C GLU A 59 -7.91 12.04 8.30
N GLU A 60 -7.05 12.27 7.34
CA GLU A 60 -7.12 11.56 6.06
C GLU A 60 -6.93 10.08 6.37
N SER A 61 -7.96 9.28 6.09
CA SER A 61 -7.88 7.83 6.23
C SER A 61 -6.67 7.33 5.42
N LYS A 62 -5.77 6.60 6.07
CA LYS A 62 -4.58 6.03 5.43
C LYS A 62 -4.93 5.20 4.21
N LEU A 63 -6.04 4.48 4.27
CA LEU A 63 -6.57 3.74 3.15
C LEU A 63 -7.03 4.65 2.00
N MET A 64 -7.64 5.81 2.32
CA MET A 64 -8.04 6.78 1.28
C MET A 64 -6.83 7.36 0.56
N LEU A 65 -5.77 7.72 1.29
CA LEU A 65 -4.50 8.15 0.69
C LEU A 65 -3.90 7.08 -0.23
N ALA A 66 -3.92 5.81 0.21
CA ALA A 66 -3.45 4.70 -0.60
C ALA A 66 -4.25 4.55 -1.90
N LYS A 67 -5.60 4.64 -1.82
CA LYS A 67 -6.48 4.52 -2.99
C LYS A 67 -6.25 5.66 -3.98
N VAL A 68 -6.24 6.90 -3.52
CA VAL A 68 -6.00 8.07 -4.38
C VAL A 68 -4.66 7.94 -5.08
N TYR A 69 -3.60 7.66 -4.33
CA TYR A 69 -2.26 7.47 -4.91
C TYR A 69 -2.23 6.36 -5.97
N LEU A 70 -2.86 5.21 -5.69
CA LEU A 70 -2.92 4.11 -6.65
C LEU A 70 -3.68 4.49 -7.91
N MET A 71 -4.83 5.14 -7.79
CA MET A 71 -5.61 5.57 -8.96
C MET A 71 -4.83 6.56 -9.82
N ASP A 72 -4.15 7.52 -9.20
CA ASP A 72 -3.31 8.50 -9.91
C ASP A 72 -2.17 7.80 -10.69
N VAL A 73 -1.50 6.83 -10.06
CA VAL A 73 -0.43 6.07 -10.71
C VAL A 73 -0.97 5.22 -11.87
N LEU A 74 -2.13 4.56 -11.68
CA LEU A 74 -2.75 3.74 -12.72
C LEU A 74 -3.16 4.60 -13.93
N GLU A 75 -3.72 5.76 -13.70
CA GLU A 75 -4.07 6.75 -14.74
C GLU A 75 -2.80 7.20 -15.51
N GLN A 76 -1.72 7.55 -14.79
CA GLN A 76 -0.45 7.95 -15.40
C GLN A 76 0.20 6.83 -16.25
N LEU A 77 -0.07 5.57 -15.89
CA LEU A 77 0.36 4.40 -16.66
C LEU A 77 -0.57 4.08 -17.84
N GLY A 78 -1.64 4.87 -18.06
CA GLY A 78 -2.60 4.68 -19.13
C GLY A 78 -3.58 3.52 -18.89
N ILE A 79 -3.83 3.15 -17.62
CA ILE A 79 -4.74 2.07 -17.24
C ILE A 79 -6.02 2.67 -16.69
N GLU A 80 -6.91 3.08 -17.60
CA GLU A 80 -8.16 3.76 -17.26
C GLU A 80 -9.24 2.80 -16.72
N SER A 81 -9.16 1.51 -17.02
CA SER A 81 -10.15 0.49 -16.65
C SER A 81 -9.85 -0.26 -15.37
N ALA A 82 -8.86 0.20 -14.59
CA ALA A 82 -8.50 -0.47 -13.35
C ALA A 82 -9.56 -0.26 -12.25
N ASN A 83 -9.90 -1.34 -11.57
CA ASN A 83 -10.76 -1.34 -10.40
C ASN A 83 -9.98 -1.80 -9.18
N LEU A 84 -10.18 -1.14 -8.03
CA LEU A 84 -9.54 -1.49 -6.76
C LEU A 84 -10.56 -2.23 -5.87
N LEU A 85 -10.38 -3.53 -5.72
CA LEU A 85 -11.10 -4.32 -4.73
C LEU A 85 -10.33 -4.27 -3.41
N VAL A 86 -10.99 -3.78 -2.36
CA VAL A 86 -10.33 -3.54 -1.08
C VAL A 86 -10.98 -4.37 0.02
N GLU A 87 -10.15 -5.14 0.71
CA GLU A 87 -10.49 -5.79 1.97
C GLU A 87 -9.81 -5.02 3.10
N GLU A 88 -10.60 -4.22 3.84
CA GLU A 88 -10.13 -3.41 4.94
C GLU A 88 -10.25 -4.15 6.27
N LYS A 89 -9.21 -4.03 7.08
CA LYS A 89 -9.13 -4.49 8.47
C LYS A 89 -8.63 -3.34 9.35
N GLU A 90 -8.68 -3.51 10.66
CA GLU A 90 -8.30 -2.47 11.62
C GLU A 90 -6.84 -2.01 11.42
N ASP A 91 -5.90 -2.94 11.24
CA ASP A 91 -4.46 -2.64 11.15
C ASP A 91 -3.87 -2.78 9.74
N PHE A 92 -4.65 -3.25 8.76
CA PHE A 92 -4.15 -3.48 7.41
C PHE A 92 -5.26 -3.47 6.35
N ALA A 93 -4.87 -3.26 5.10
CA ALA A 93 -5.73 -3.50 3.94
C ALA A 93 -5.03 -4.36 2.89
N ILE A 94 -5.84 -5.17 2.22
CA ILE A 94 -5.46 -5.87 0.99
C ILE A 94 -6.18 -5.19 -0.16
N ILE A 95 -5.42 -4.71 -1.13
CA ILE A 95 -5.96 -4.05 -2.32
C ILE A 95 -5.62 -4.94 -3.53
N ASN A 96 -6.64 -5.47 -4.18
CA ASN A 96 -6.50 -6.22 -5.42
C ASN A 96 -6.84 -5.31 -6.60
N ILE A 97 -5.92 -5.18 -7.54
CA ILE A 97 -6.09 -4.40 -8.76
C ILE A 97 -6.64 -5.33 -9.83
N GLU A 98 -7.81 -5.00 -10.37
CA GLU A 98 -8.45 -5.73 -11.45
C GLU A 98 -8.65 -4.83 -12.66
N GLY A 99 -8.61 -5.41 -13.86
CA GLY A 99 -8.77 -4.69 -15.11
C GLY A 99 -8.06 -5.38 -16.27
N ASP A 100 -7.99 -4.68 -17.39
CA ASP A 100 -7.31 -5.14 -18.59
C ASP A 100 -5.86 -4.62 -18.67
N ASN A 101 -4.99 -5.36 -19.36
CA ASN A 101 -3.61 -4.96 -19.65
C ASN A 101 -2.73 -4.64 -18.41
N LEU A 102 -2.99 -5.31 -17.30
CA LEU A 102 -2.28 -5.10 -16.03
C LEU A 102 -0.84 -5.64 -16.00
N GLY A 103 -0.33 -6.14 -17.12
CA GLY A 103 1.04 -6.65 -17.22
C GLY A 103 2.11 -5.61 -16.86
N THR A 104 1.88 -4.34 -17.17
CA THR A 104 2.77 -3.23 -16.82
C THR A 104 2.85 -3.02 -15.30
N ILE A 105 1.74 -3.18 -14.58
CA ILE A 105 1.69 -3.06 -13.12
C ILE A 105 2.38 -4.24 -12.44
N ILE A 106 2.22 -5.43 -12.98
CA ILE A 106 2.90 -6.61 -12.47
C ILE A 106 4.41 -6.47 -12.73
N GLY A 107 4.76 -6.09 -13.95
CA GLY A 107 6.13 -5.98 -14.38
C GLY A 107 6.83 -7.33 -14.51
N ARG A 108 8.15 -7.29 -14.66
CA ARG A 108 8.96 -8.51 -14.77
C ARG A 108 8.96 -9.23 -13.40
N ARG A 109 8.32 -10.40 -13.35
CA ARG A 109 8.26 -11.25 -12.14
C ARG A 109 7.65 -10.57 -10.90
N GLY A 110 6.78 -9.60 -11.08
CA GLY A 110 6.14 -8.89 -9.96
C GLY A 110 6.97 -7.76 -9.36
N GLU A 111 8.12 -7.40 -9.94
CA GLU A 111 9.00 -6.33 -9.41
C GLU A 111 8.30 -4.97 -9.38
N THR A 112 7.51 -4.64 -10.41
CA THR A 112 6.74 -3.39 -10.44
C THR A 112 5.63 -3.40 -9.38
N LEU A 113 4.95 -4.53 -9.21
CA LEU A 113 3.92 -4.69 -8.19
C LEU A 113 4.48 -4.54 -6.77
N ASP A 114 5.67 -5.11 -6.51
CA ASP A 114 6.34 -4.97 -5.22
C ASP A 114 6.80 -3.52 -4.97
N ALA A 115 7.34 -2.84 -5.98
CA ALA A 115 7.71 -1.43 -5.89
C ALA A 115 6.48 -0.54 -5.64
N LEU A 116 5.37 -0.78 -6.36
CA LEU A 116 4.13 -0.05 -6.19
C LEU A 116 3.54 -0.26 -4.79
N GLN A 117 3.55 -1.48 -4.28
CA GLN A 117 3.15 -1.77 -2.91
C GLN A 117 3.97 -0.98 -1.89
N TYR A 118 5.29 -0.95 -2.07
CA TYR A 118 6.19 -0.21 -1.18
C TYR A 118 5.89 1.29 -1.19
N LEU A 119 5.76 1.90 -2.37
CA LEU A 119 5.45 3.32 -2.52
C LEU A 119 4.07 3.66 -1.95
N THR A 120 3.05 2.83 -2.19
CA THR A 120 1.71 3.00 -1.61
C THR A 120 1.76 2.96 -0.08
N SER A 121 2.53 2.02 0.49
CA SER A 121 2.74 1.93 1.94
C SER A 121 3.44 3.17 2.51
N LEU A 122 4.38 3.76 1.79
CA LEU A 122 5.01 5.02 2.20
C LEU A 122 4.03 6.19 2.19
N VAL A 123 3.24 6.31 1.13
CA VAL A 123 2.27 7.42 0.97
C VAL A 123 1.19 7.35 2.05
N CYS A 124 0.57 6.19 2.28
CA CYS A 124 -0.48 6.06 3.28
C CYS A 124 0.04 6.28 4.72
N ASN A 125 1.28 5.92 5.02
CA ASN A 125 1.89 6.09 6.34
C ASN A 125 2.58 7.45 6.55
N ARG A 126 2.44 8.40 5.60
CA ARG A 126 2.81 9.82 5.84
C ARG A 126 1.85 10.50 6.81
N ALA A 127 0.60 10.08 6.87
CA ALA A 127 -0.36 10.54 7.85
C ALA A 127 0.04 10.08 9.26
N LYS A 128 -0.28 10.91 10.28
CA LYS A 128 0.00 10.60 11.69
C LYS A 128 -0.75 9.32 12.13
N GLY A 129 -0.30 8.72 13.22
CA GLY A 129 -0.88 7.51 13.81
C GLY A 129 -0.06 6.26 13.55
N ASP A 130 -0.56 5.11 14.02
CA ASP A 130 0.12 3.81 13.97
C ASP A 130 0.35 3.33 12.52
N TYR A 131 1.35 2.48 12.33
CA TYR A 131 1.68 1.95 11.01
C TYR A 131 0.53 1.09 10.46
N TYR A 132 0.04 1.47 9.27
CA TYR A 132 -1.00 0.75 8.56
C TYR A 132 -0.40 -0.07 7.42
N LYS A 133 -0.58 -1.38 7.47
CA LYS A 133 0.01 -2.29 6.49
C LYS A 133 -0.86 -2.34 5.23
N ILE A 134 -0.26 -2.06 4.07
CA ILE A 134 -0.88 -2.26 2.76
C ILE A 134 -0.28 -3.47 2.06
N THR A 135 -1.13 -4.34 1.55
CA THR A 135 -0.73 -5.43 0.66
C THR A 135 -1.42 -5.24 -0.68
N LEU A 136 -0.64 -5.20 -1.76
CA LEU A 136 -1.15 -5.13 -3.12
C LEU A 136 -1.07 -6.50 -3.79
N ASP A 137 -2.13 -6.85 -4.53
CA ASP A 137 -2.09 -7.92 -5.50
C ASP A 137 -2.76 -7.46 -6.81
N CYS A 138 -2.56 -8.20 -7.87
CA CYS A 138 -3.08 -7.91 -9.18
C CYS A 138 -3.59 -9.20 -9.82
N CYS A 139 -4.91 -9.36 -9.93
CA CYS A 139 -5.55 -10.55 -10.50
C CYS A 139 -5.06 -11.88 -9.92
N ASN A 140 -4.78 -11.92 -8.62
CA ASN A 140 -4.18 -13.07 -7.91
C ASN A 140 -2.81 -13.49 -8.49
N TYR A 141 -2.02 -12.53 -8.95
CA TYR A 141 -0.71 -12.78 -9.56
C TYR A 141 0.22 -13.53 -8.62
N ARG A 142 0.28 -13.14 -7.34
CA ARG A 142 1.21 -13.74 -6.37
C ARG A 142 0.99 -15.24 -6.22
N SER A 143 -0.26 -15.67 -6.11
CA SER A 143 -0.62 -17.09 -6.03
C SER A 143 -0.27 -17.86 -7.31
N LYS A 144 -0.63 -17.31 -8.48
CA LYS A 144 -0.31 -17.91 -9.78
C LYS A 144 1.20 -18.00 -10.02
N ARG A 145 1.94 -16.98 -9.59
CA ARG A 145 3.40 -16.95 -9.71
C ARG A 145 4.06 -18.02 -8.84
N GLU A 146 3.59 -18.20 -7.60
CA GLU A 146 4.06 -19.24 -6.70
C GLU A 146 3.84 -20.64 -7.30
N GLU A 147 2.66 -20.92 -7.87
CA GLU A 147 2.37 -22.17 -8.54
C GLU A 147 3.30 -22.42 -9.73
N THR A 148 3.48 -21.41 -10.59
CA THR A 148 4.42 -21.47 -11.72
C THR A 148 5.85 -21.79 -11.28
N LEU A 149 6.30 -21.22 -10.16
CA LEU A 149 7.64 -21.49 -9.62
C LEU A 149 7.76 -22.92 -9.07
N ARG A 150 6.71 -23.46 -8.43
CA ARG A 150 6.67 -24.86 -7.98
C ARG A 150 6.73 -25.81 -9.17
N GLU A 151 5.95 -25.56 -10.21
CA GLU A 151 5.99 -26.36 -11.43
C GLU A 151 7.36 -26.32 -12.11
N LEU A 152 7.95 -25.12 -12.21
CA LEU A 152 9.30 -24.92 -12.73
C LEU A 152 10.32 -25.77 -11.96
N ALA A 153 10.29 -25.71 -10.63
CA ALA A 153 11.16 -26.49 -9.77
C ALA A 153 11.07 -27.98 -10.07
N VAL A 154 9.84 -28.53 -10.12
CA VAL A 154 9.61 -29.95 -10.44
C VAL A 154 10.06 -30.29 -11.86
N LYS A 155 9.80 -29.43 -12.84
CA LYS A 155 10.23 -29.63 -14.24
C LYS A 155 11.74 -29.71 -14.36
N ILE A 156 12.46 -28.75 -13.78
CA ILE A 156 13.92 -28.69 -13.85
C ILE A 156 14.55 -29.83 -13.02
N SER A 157 14.00 -30.21 -11.86
CA SER A 157 14.51 -31.34 -11.09
C SER A 157 14.47 -32.65 -11.88
N LYS A 158 13.37 -32.91 -12.59
CA LYS A 158 13.27 -34.07 -13.51
C LYS A 158 14.34 -34.05 -14.61
N GLN A 159 14.62 -32.86 -15.15
CA GLN A 159 15.67 -32.70 -16.15
C GLN A 159 17.06 -32.98 -15.57
N VAL A 160 17.36 -32.44 -14.38
CA VAL A 160 18.64 -32.67 -13.67
C VAL A 160 18.84 -34.15 -13.41
N ILE A 161 17.81 -34.84 -12.90
CA ILE A 161 17.87 -36.30 -12.65
C ILE A 161 18.10 -37.07 -13.94
N LYS A 162 17.41 -36.73 -15.05
CA LYS A 162 17.54 -37.43 -16.32
C LYS A 162 18.91 -37.25 -16.96
N THR A 163 19.48 -36.04 -16.83
CA THR A 163 20.73 -35.68 -17.53
C THR A 163 21.98 -35.89 -16.66
N GLY A 164 21.83 -36.01 -15.34
CA GLY A 164 22.94 -36.01 -14.37
C GLY A 164 23.72 -34.70 -14.32
N ARG A 165 23.18 -33.61 -14.87
CA ARG A 165 23.82 -32.29 -14.93
C ARG A 165 23.12 -31.28 -14.07
N ASN A 166 23.91 -30.47 -13.37
CA ASN A 166 23.38 -29.35 -12.58
C ASN A 166 22.67 -28.33 -13.49
N SER A 167 21.70 -27.63 -12.93
CA SER A 167 20.97 -26.57 -13.62
C SER A 167 20.96 -25.31 -12.77
N VAL A 168 21.17 -24.17 -13.42
CA VAL A 168 21.14 -22.84 -12.81
C VAL A 168 19.88 -22.15 -13.27
N LEU A 169 19.08 -21.66 -12.31
CA LEU A 169 17.90 -20.86 -12.60
C LEU A 169 18.29 -19.39 -12.77
N GLU A 170 17.39 -18.63 -13.34
CA GLU A 170 17.59 -17.19 -13.45
C GLU A 170 17.54 -16.51 -12.06
N PRO A 171 18.18 -15.33 -11.92
CA PRO A 171 18.07 -14.55 -10.69
C PRO A 171 16.62 -14.29 -10.28
N MET A 172 16.34 -14.38 -8.99
CA MET A 172 15.01 -14.18 -8.43
C MET A 172 15.10 -13.67 -6.98
N ASN A 173 14.04 -13.03 -6.51
CA ASN A 173 14.00 -12.47 -5.16
C ASN A 173 14.06 -13.55 -4.06
N PRO A 174 14.37 -13.21 -2.80
CA PRO A 174 14.50 -14.18 -1.71
C PRO A 174 13.26 -15.04 -1.45
N TYR A 175 12.07 -14.47 -1.65
CA TYR A 175 10.80 -15.18 -1.49
C TYR A 175 10.64 -16.26 -2.55
N GLU A 176 10.88 -15.92 -3.83
CA GLU A 176 10.81 -16.87 -4.94
C GLU A 176 11.82 -18.03 -4.79
N ARG A 177 13.05 -17.70 -4.35
CA ARG A 177 14.08 -18.74 -4.08
C ARG A 177 13.63 -19.70 -2.99
N ARG A 178 12.95 -19.20 -1.94
CA ARG A 178 12.37 -20.05 -0.89
C ARG A 178 11.30 -20.99 -1.43
N ILE A 179 10.46 -20.56 -2.38
CA ILE A 179 9.46 -21.42 -3.00
C ILE A 179 10.13 -22.61 -3.71
N ILE A 180 11.19 -22.33 -4.50
CA ILE A 180 11.93 -23.37 -5.22
C ILE A 180 12.56 -24.36 -4.22
N HIS A 181 13.24 -23.87 -3.18
CA HIS A 181 13.84 -24.72 -2.14
C HIS A 181 12.78 -25.59 -1.45
N SER A 182 11.64 -25.01 -1.07
CA SER A 182 10.55 -25.73 -0.41
C SER A 182 9.91 -26.79 -1.32
N ALA A 183 9.74 -26.49 -2.60
CA ALA A 183 9.15 -27.42 -3.58
C ALA A 183 10.02 -28.66 -3.82
N LEU A 184 11.32 -28.55 -3.59
CA LEU A 184 12.28 -29.67 -3.79
C LEU A 184 12.83 -30.22 -2.47
N GLN A 185 12.33 -29.75 -1.34
CA GLN A 185 12.73 -30.26 -0.03
C GLN A 185 12.41 -31.76 0.07
N GLY A 186 13.41 -32.54 0.48
CA GLY A 186 13.27 -34.01 0.58
C GLY A 186 13.44 -34.76 -0.75
N ASN A 187 13.77 -34.11 -1.85
CA ASN A 187 14.19 -34.81 -3.06
C ASN A 187 15.52 -35.53 -2.84
N LYS A 188 15.59 -36.83 -3.14
CA LYS A 188 16.77 -37.66 -2.88
C LYS A 188 17.87 -37.52 -3.94
N PHE A 189 17.54 -36.93 -5.08
CA PHE A 189 18.42 -36.88 -6.25
C PHE A 189 18.83 -35.46 -6.65
N VAL A 190 18.22 -34.46 -6.03
CA VAL A 190 18.50 -33.05 -6.32
C VAL A 190 18.59 -32.27 -5.04
N GLU A 191 19.70 -31.56 -4.88
CA GLU A 191 19.91 -30.55 -3.83
C GLU A 191 19.78 -29.16 -4.42
N THR A 192 19.29 -28.20 -3.65
CA THR A 192 19.13 -26.82 -4.08
C THR A 192 19.97 -25.88 -3.23
N VAL A 193 20.78 -25.05 -3.89
CA VAL A 193 21.65 -24.05 -3.25
C VAL A 193 21.39 -22.69 -3.87
N SER A 194 21.39 -21.62 -3.06
CA SER A 194 21.30 -20.24 -3.55
C SER A 194 22.69 -19.63 -3.67
N GLU A 195 23.10 -19.23 -4.86
CA GLU A 195 24.40 -18.68 -5.18
C GLU A 195 24.31 -17.24 -5.72
N GLY A 196 25.42 -16.48 -5.63
CA GLY A 196 25.52 -15.12 -6.10
C GLY A 196 25.07 -14.07 -5.05
N GLU A 197 25.17 -12.80 -5.42
CA GLU A 197 24.78 -11.65 -4.62
C GLU A 197 23.56 -10.94 -5.24
N GLU A 198 22.74 -10.29 -4.41
CA GLU A 198 21.61 -9.51 -4.91
C GLU A 198 22.10 -8.37 -5.82
N PRO A 199 21.43 -8.05 -6.91
CA PRO A 199 20.16 -8.61 -7.41
C PRO A 199 20.29 -9.86 -8.29
N TYR A 200 21.49 -10.41 -8.46
CA TYR A 200 21.77 -11.54 -9.37
C TYR A 200 21.72 -12.90 -8.70
N ARG A 201 21.34 -12.94 -7.43
CA ARG A 201 21.27 -14.18 -6.66
C ARG A 201 20.21 -15.13 -7.21
N HIS A 202 20.58 -16.38 -7.39
CA HIS A 202 19.79 -17.41 -8.08
C HIS A 202 19.83 -18.74 -7.35
N VAL A 203 19.01 -19.71 -7.79
CA VAL A 203 18.99 -21.08 -7.28
C VAL A 203 19.69 -22.00 -8.26
N CYS A 204 20.63 -22.79 -7.77
CA CYS A 204 21.26 -23.91 -8.47
C CYS A 204 20.61 -25.22 -8.02
N LEU A 205 20.25 -26.08 -8.96
CA LEU A 205 19.82 -27.45 -8.72
C LEU A 205 21.00 -28.38 -8.99
N LEU A 206 21.50 -29.00 -7.94
CA LEU A 206 22.65 -29.89 -8.01
C LEU A 206 22.19 -31.35 -8.07
N TYR A 207 22.75 -32.15 -9.00
CA TYR A 207 22.50 -33.57 -9.02
C TYR A 207 23.23 -34.26 -7.90
N THR A 208 22.51 -35.01 -7.08
CA THR A 208 23.06 -35.85 -6.02
C THR A 208 22.81 -37.30 -6.36
N SER A 209 23.91 -38.08 -6.60
CA SER A 209 23.76 -39.52 -6.75
C SER A 209 23.46 -40.14 -5.38
N PRO A 210 22.40 -40.96 -5.25
CA PRO A 210 22.19 -41.69 -4.00
C PRO A 210 23.39 -42.58 -3.79
N SER A 211 24.09 -42.41 -2.64
CA SER A 211 25.19 -43.30 -2.25
C SER A 211 24.68 -44.73 -2.19
N PRO A 212 25.30 -45.67 -2.91
CA PRO A 212 24.93 -47.06 -2.75
C PRO A 212 25.22 -47.49 -1.31
N ARG A 213 24.18 -48.00 -0.63
CA ARG A 213 24.37 -48.70 0.64
C ARG A 213 24.92 -50.08 0.40
#